data_22858e82edea6c88d0eb2f1c186798af
#
_entry.id   22858e82edea6c88d0eb2f1c186798af
#
_cell.length_a   1.000
_cell.length_b   1.000
_cell.length_c   1.000
_cell.angle_alpha   90.00
_cell.angle_beta   90.00
_cell.angle_gamma   90.00
#
_symmetry.space_group_name_H-M   'P 1'
#
loop_
_entity.id
_entity.type
_entity.pdbx_description
1 polymer ?
#
loop_
_entity_poly.entity_id
_entity_poly.type
_entity_poly.pdbx_seq_one_letter_code
_entity_poly.pdbx_strand_id
1 'polypeptide(L)'
;MRTVQDAIRKLENMPEDELVVEARDMRVSLELLTKTKEMGRMPVVNFAAGGVATPADAALMMQLGADGVFVGSGIFKSGDPASRAHAIVQSVTHYQDAKILAEVSKNLGEPMVGISAKTIPDEELLASRSQ
;
A
#
# COMPACT_ATOMS: atom_id res chain seq x y z
N MET A 1 3.76 -0.49 -0.36
CA MET A 1 3.32 -1.75 -1.01
C MET A 1 4.41 -2.36 -1.90
N ARG A 2 5.04 -1.64 -2.85
CA ARG A 2 6.06 -2.25 -3.73
C ARG A 2 7.18 -2.96 -2.96
N THR A 3 7.78 -2.30 -1.97
CA THR A 3 8.83 -2.90 -1.12
C THR A 3 8.37 -4.20 -0.43
N VAL A 4 7.13 -4.24 0.05
CA VAL A 4 6.54 -5.44 0.67
C VAL A 4 6.38 -6.55 -0.35
N GLN A 5 5.86 -6.24 -1.54
CA GLN A 5 5.71 -7.22 -2.62
C GLN A 5 7.05 -7.75 -3.13
N ASP A 6 8.05 -6.89 -3.25
CA ASP A 6 9.39 -7.32 -3.67
C ASP A 6 10.03 -8.25 -2.63
N ALA A 7 9.83 -7.97 -1.33
CA ALA A 7 10.28 -8.86 -0.26
C ALA A 7 9.56 -10.22 -0.30
N ILE A 8 8.24 -10.25 -0.53
CA ILE A 8 7.48 -11.50 -0.66
C ILE A 8 7.97 -12.30 -1.86
N ARG A 9 8.15 -11.68 -3.03
CA ARG A 9 8.69 -12.34 -4.24
C ARG A 9 10.09 -12.91 -4.01
N LYS A 10 10.94 -12.20 -3.23
CA LYS A 10 12.23 -12.73 -2.83
C LYS A 10 12.08 -14.01 -2.03
N LEU A 11 11.16 -14.05 -1.06
CA LEU A 11 10.89 -15.23 -0.24
C LEU A 11 10.35 -16.40 -1.07
N GLU A 12 9.44 -16.16 -2.02
CA GLU A 12 8.87 -17.21 -2.87
C GLU A 12 9.94 -18.01 -3.62
N ASN A 13 11.02 -17.33 -4.04
CA ASN A 13 12.12 -17.93 -4.80
C ASN A 13 13.32 -18.35 -3.94
N MET A 14 13.26 -18.18 -2.62
CA MET A 14 14.36 -18.45 -1.70
C MET A 14 14.46 -19.93 -1.36
N PRO A 15 15.64 -20.57 -1.44
CA PRO A 15 15.85 -21.94 -0.95
C PRO A 15 15.57 -22.07 0.55
N GLU A 16 15.26 -23.29 1.03
CA GLU A 16 14.90 -23.51 2.42
C GLU A 16 16.01 -23.23 3.42
N ASP A 17 17.25 -23.54 3.05
CA ASP A 17 18.44 -23.27 3.86
C ASP A 17 18.69 -21.74 4.02
N GLU A 18 18.48 -20.97 2.96
CA GLU A 18 18.56 -19.49 3.02
C GLU A 18 17.40 -18.91 3.83
N LEU A 19 16.20 -19.53 3.79
CA LEU A 19 15.02 -19.09 4.52
C LEU A 19 15.25 -19.11 6.04
N VAL A 20 16.01 -20.09 6.55
CA VAL A 20 16.41 -20.17 7.96
C VAL A 20 17.28 -18.97 8.36
N VAL A 21 18.22 -18.59 7.48
CA VAL A 21 19.10 -17.43 7.72
C VAL A 21 18.29 -16.12 7.69
N GLU A 22 17.41 -15.96 6.69
CA GLU A 22 16.57 -14.77 6.57
C GLU A 22 15.63 -14.62 7.78
N ALA A 23 15.01 -15.72 8.27
CA ALA A 23 14.16 -15.71 9.46
C ALA A 23 14.92 -15.23 10.71
N ARG A 24 16.16 -15.70 10.89
CA ARG A 24 17.03 -15.26 11.98
C ARG A 24 17.37 -13.77 11.86
N ASP A 25 17.74 -13.33 10.66
CA ASP A 25 18.18 -11.95 10.43
C ASP A 25 17.00 -10.96 10.58
N MET A 26 15.79 -11.37 10.17
CA MET A 26 14.55 -10.63 10.41
C MET A 26 14.03 -10.77 11.86
N ARG A 27 14.59 -11.66 12.67
CA ARG A 27 14.14 -11.98 14.05
C ARG A 27 12.67 -12.42 14.11
N VAL A 28 12.25 -13.24 13.15
CA VAL A 28 10.92 -13.84 13.11
C VAL A 28 11.02 -15.37 13.16
N SER A 29 9.91 -16.04 13.46
CA SER A 29 9.89 -17.50 13.42
C SER A 29 10.00 -18.01 11.97
N LEU A 30 10.72 -19.10 11.78
CA LEU A 30 10.81 -19.76 10.49
C LEU A 30 9.43 -20.17 9.97
N GLU A 31 8.54 -20.65 10.85
CA GLU A 31 7.16 -21.01 10.53
C GLU A 31 6.39 -19.84 9.87
N LEU A 32 6.51 -18.64 10.44
CA LEU A 32 5.86 -17.44 9.89
C LEU A 32 6.38 -17.09 8.51
N LEU A 33 7.71 -17.20 8.33
CA LEU A 33 8.34 -16.89 7.05
C LEU A 33 7.99 -17.93 5.98
N THR A 34 7.99 -19.23 6.35
CA THR A 34 7.55 -20.33 5.48
C THR A 34 6.09 -20.14 5.05
N LYS A 35 5.20 -19.81 5.99
CA LYS A 35 3.79 -19.52 5.69
C LYS A 35 3.63 -18.34 4.72
N THR A 36 4.41 -17.28 4.91
CA THR A 36 4.40 -16.12 4.00
C THR A 36 4.85 -16.51 2.60
N LYS A 37 5.91 -17.31 2.49
CA LYS A 37 6.43 -17.87 1.23
C LYS A 37 5.37 -18.70 0.52
N GLU A 38 4.76 -19.67 1.21
CA GLU A 38 3.74 -20.57 0.67
C GLU A 38 2.48 -19.84 0.20
N MET A 39 2.08 -18.78 0.94
CA MET A 39 0.89 -18.00 0.61
C MET A 39 1.15 -16.97 -0.50
N GLY A 40 2.40 -16.60 -0.78
CA GLY A 40 2.74 -15.51 -1.69
C GLY A 40 2.19 -14.14 -1.25
N ARG A 41 1.84 -14.02 0.05
CA ARG A 41 1.27 -12.79 0.64
C ARG A 41 1.48 -12.79 2.15
N MET A 42 1.31 -11.62 2.76
CA MET A 42 1.29 -11.53 4.22
C MET A 42 0.19 -12.44 4.79
N PRO A 43 0.46 -13.22 5.87
CA PRO A 43 -0.54 -14.09 6.51
C PRO A 43 -1.50 -13.32 7.44
N VAL A 44 -1.54 -12.01 7.31
CA VAL A 44 -2.39 -11.06 8.03
C VAL A 44 -2.95 -10.03 7.05
N VAL A 45 -4.04 -9.39 7.43
CA VAL A 45 -4.63 -8.29 6.65
C VAL A 45 -3.63 -7.13 6.59
N ASN A 46 -3.38 -6.63 5.39
CA ASN A 46 -2.39 -5.61 5.11
C ASN A 46 -3.02 -4.42 4.39
N PHE A 47 -3.17 -3.28 5.09
CA PHE A 47 -3.72 -2.05 4.54
C PHE A 47 -2.62 -1.08 4.14
N ALA A 48 -2.78 -0.46 2.97
CA ALA A 48 -1.93 0.65 2.56
C ALA A 48 -2.43 1.96 3.19
N ALA A 49 -1.53 2.68 3.84
CA ALA A 49 -1.82 3.98 4.46
C ALA A 49 -0.81 5.03 3.99
N GLY A 50 -1.32 6.24 3.74
CA GLY A 50 -0.51 7.38 3.27
C GLY A 50 -0.28 7.40 1.75
N GLY A 51 -0.19 8.61 1.21
CA GLY A 51 0.11 8.84 -0.21
C GLY A 51 -1.04 8.54 -1.19
N VAL A 52 -2.24 8.20 -0.72
CA VAL A 52 -3.42 7.97 -1.57
C VAL A 52 -4.21 9.27 -1.68
N ALA A 53 -4.26 9.85 -2.87
CA ALA A 53 -4.97 11.10 -3.16
C ALA A 53 -5.95 10.97 -4.35
N THR A 54 -5.82 9.91 -5.14
CA THR A 54 -6.64 9.69 -6.34
C THR A 54 -7.21 8.26 -6.39
N PRO A 55 -8.28 8.01 -7.17
CA PRO A 55 -8.77 6.66 -7.44
C PRO A 55 -7.69 5.73 -8.00
N ALA A 56 -6.81 6.26 -8.86
CA ALA A 56 -5.71 5.50 -9.45
C ALA A 56 -4.69 5.05 -8.40
N ASP A 57 -4.37 5.89 -7.40
CA ASP A 57 -3.50 5.51 -6.29
C ASP A 57 -4.11 4.36 -5.49
N ALA A 58 -5.40 4.46 -5.17
CA ALA A 58 -6.12 3.44 -4.41
C ALA A 58 -6.16 2.10 -5.18
N ALA A 59 -6.53 2.13 -6.47
CA ALA A 59 -6.52 0.94 -7.33
C ALA A 59 -5.12 0.31 -7.44
N LEU A 60 -4.08 1.13 -7.55
CA LEU A 60 -2.70 0.65 -7.58
C LEU A 60 -2.32 -0.09 -6.29
N MET A 61 -2.72 0.42 -5.12
CA MET A 61 -2.45 -0.27 -3.85
C MET A 61 -3.12 -1.64 -3.80
N MET A 62 -4.38 -1.73 -4.27
CA MET A 62 -5.11 -3.00 -4.37
C MET A 62 -4.45 -3.96 -5.36
N GLN A 63 -4.03 -3.48 -6.53
CA GLN A 63 -3.31 -4.28 -7.54
C GLN A 63 -1.94 -4.77 -7.03
N LEU A 64 -1.31 -4.03 -6.13
CA LEU A 64 -0.08 -4.42 -5.44
C LEU A 64 -0.32 -5.36 -4.25
N GLY A 65 -1.54 -5.88 -4.07
CA GLY A 65 -1.87 -6.88 -3.06
C GLY A 65 -2.18 -6.33 -1.67
N ALA A 66 -2.54 -5.05 -1.54
CA ALA A 66 -3.14 -4.57 -0.30
C ALA A 66 -4.56 -5.14 -0.15
N ASP A 67 -4.99 -5.41 1.08
CA ASP A 67 -6.37 -5.84 1.39
C ASP A 67 -7.32 -4.64 1.52
N GLY A 68 -6.78 -3.42 1.57
CA GLY A 68 -7.53 -2.18 1.61
C GLY A 68 -6.62 -0.96 1.70
N VAL A 69 -7.25 0.22 1.77
CA VAL A 69 -6.54 1.49 1.93
C VAL A 69 -7.13 2.31 3.05
N PHE A 70 -6.27 3.05 3.76
CA PHE A 70 -6.69 4.13 4.66
C PHE A 70 -6.38 5.46 3.99
N VAL A 71 -7.40 6.31 3.83
CA VAL A 71 -7.26 7.61 3.18
C VAL A 71 -7.79 8.71 4.09
N GLY A 72 -6.92 9.64 4.46
CA GLY A 72 -7.26 10.80 5.28
C GLY A 72 -7.19 12.09 4.45
N SER A 73 -6.07 12.79 4.53
CA SER A 73 -5.88 14.09 3.89
C SER A 73 -6.10 14.07 2.37
N GLY A 74 -5.82 12.96 1.69
CA GLY A 74 -6.09 12.80 0.25
C GLY A 74 -7.57 12.99 -0.12
N ILE A 75 -8.49 12.69 0.81
CA ILE A 75 -9.92 13.00 0.69
C ILE A 75 -10.20 14.38 1.25
N PHE A 76 -9.93 14.61 2.54
CA PHE A 76 -10.41 15.78 3.26
C PHE A 76 -9.78 17.11 2.81
N LYS A 77 -8.59 17.07 2.20
CA LYS A 77 -7.91 18.25 1.62
C LYS A 77 -8.05 18.34 0.10
N SER A 78 -8.95 17.56 -0.51
CA SER A 78 -9.29 17.67 -1.93
C SER A 78 -10.31 18.77 -2.17
N GLY A 79 -10.47 19.21 -3.42
CA GLY A 79 -11.45 20.22 -3.80
C GLY A 79 -12.91 19.81 -3.58
N ASP A 80 -13.21 18.50 -3.66
CA ASP A 80 -14.52 17.89 -3.37
C ASP A 80 -14.32 16.57 -2.62
N PRO A 81 -14.31 16.59 -1.28
CA PRO A 81 -14.10 15.40 -0.46
C PRO A 81 -15.15 14.30 -0.66
N ALA A 82 -16.42 14.66 -0.87
CA ALA A 82 -17.48 13.68 -1.00
C ALA A 82 -17.35 12.87 -2.30
N SER A 83 -17.21 13.55 -3.43
CA SER A 83 -16.97 12.90 -4.72
C SER A 83 -15.66 12.12 -4.73
N ARG A 84 -14.62 12.65 -4.10
CA ARG A 84 -13.32 11.97 -3.97
C ARG A 84 -13.42 10.68 -3.17
N ALA A 85 -14.11 10.70 -2.04
CA ALA A 85 -14.33 9.52 -1.20
C ALA A 85 -15.10 8.45 -1.96
N HIS A 86 -16.19 8.83 -2.63
CA HIS A 86 -16.98 7.91 -3.45
C HIS A 86 -16.13 7.26 -4.55
N ALA A 87 -15.37 8.05 -5.29
CA ALA A 87 -14.51 7.57 -6.36
C ALA A 87 -13.42 6.61 -5.85
N ILE A 88 -12.81 6.89 -4.70
CA ILE A 88 -11.82 6.01 -4.07
C ILE A 88 -12.47 4.68 -3.65
N VAL A 89 -13.66 4.70 -3.03
CA VAL A 89 -14.39 3.47 -2.66
C VAL A 89 -14.69 2.62 -3.90
N GLN A 90 -15.19 3.23 -4.97
CA GLN A 90 -15.45 2.52 -6.22
C GLN A 90 -14.18 1.93 -6.83
N SER A 91 -13.06 2.68 -6.79
CA SER A 91 -11.79 2.20 -7.32
C SER A 91 -11.19 1.05 -6.51
N VAL A 92 -11.38 1.02 -5.19
CA VAL A 92 -10.99 -0.12 -4.34
C VAL A 92 -11.85 -1.34 -4.65
N THR A 93 -13.17 -1.15 -4.79
CA THR A 93 -14.10 -2.24 -5.07
C THR A 93 -13.87 -2.85 -6.46
N HIS A 94 -13.56 -2.03 -7.44
CA HIS A 94 -13.43 -2.40 -8.86
C HIS A 94 -12.01 -2.18 -9.41
N TYR A 95 -10.99 -2.42 -8.59
CA TYR A 95 -9.59 -2.07 -8.91
C TYR A 95 -9.03 -2.79 -10.15
N GLN A 96 -9.69 -3.83 -10.66
CA GLN A 96 -9.32 -4.55 -11.88
C GLN A 96 -10.13 -4.11 -13.11
N ASP A 97 -11.16 -3.28 -12.95
CA ASP A 97 -11.99 -2.82 -14.05
C ASP A 97 -11.55 -1.43 -14.54
N ALA A 98 -10.78 -1.44 -15.65
CA ALA A 98 -10.25 -0.21 -16.24
C ALA A 98 -11.33 0.78 -16.68
N LYS A 99 -12.53 0.32 -17.05
CA LYS A 99 -13.62 1.20 -17.48
C LYS A 99 -14.21 1.95 -16.27
N ILE A 100 -14.47 1.24 -15.20
CA ILE A 100 -14.94 1.85 -13.94
C ILE A 100 -13.88 2.81 -13.41
N LEU A 101 -12.61 2.41 -13.36
CA LEU A 101 -11.53 3.28 -12.91
C LEU A 101 -11.42 4.57 -13.72
N ALA A 102 -11.56 4.50 -15.05
CA ALA A 102 -11.57 5.67 -15.92
C ALA A 102 -12.80 6.57 -15.64
N GLU A 103 -13.97 5.99 -15.44
CA GLU A 103 -15.19 6.74 -15.19
C GLU A 103 -15.16 7.48 -13.85
N VAL A 104 -14.81 6.78 -12.76
CA VAL A 104 -14.77 7.38 -11.41
C VAL A 104 -13.63 8.38 -11.21
N SER A 105 -12.67 8.42 -12.13
CA SER A 105 -11.57 9.38 -12.10
C SER A 105 -11.90 10.73 -12.74
N LYS A 106 -13.06 10.87 -13.37
CA LYS A 106 -13.47 12.10 -14.05
C LYS A 106 -14.00 13.15 -13.08
N ASN A 107 -13.76 14.40 -13.39
CA ASN A 107 -14.39 15.57 -12.75
C ASN A 107 -14.25 15.63 -11.21
N LEU A 108 -13.15 15.13 -10.66
CA LEU A 108 -12.92 15.11 -9.21
C LEU A 108 -12.27 16.39 -8.68
N GLY A 109 -12.02 17.39 -9.52
CA GLY A 109 -11.26 18.58 -9.13
C GLY A 109 -9.79 18.26 -8.81
N GLU A 110 -9.12 19.25 -8.21
CA GLU A 110 -7.70 19.11 -7.88
C GLU A 110 -7.49 18.09 -6.73
N PRO A 111 -6.57 17.14 -6.89
CA PRO A 111 -6.17 16.26 -5.81
C PRO A 111 -5.34 17.03 -4.78
N MET A 112 -5.25 16.50 -3.56
CA MET A 112 -4.28 17.00 -2.59
C MET A 112 -2.87 16.91 -3.17
N VAL A 113 -2.10 17.99 -3.07
CA VAL A 113 -0.69 18.02 -3.48
C VAL A 113 0.12 17.10 -2.55
N GLY A 114 0.91 16.22 -3.14
CA GLY A 114 1.82 15.34 -2.40
C GLY A 114 2.92 16.13 -1.70
N ILE A 115 3.29 15.69 -0.50
CA ILE A 115 4.43 16.24 0.25
C ILE A 115 5.63 15.32 0.02
N SER A 116 6.73 15.87 -0.47
CA SER A 116 7.95 15.11 -0.64
C SER A 116 8.58 14.77 0.73
N ALA A 117 8.85 13.49 0.99
CA ALA A 117 9.55 13.10 2.21
C ALA A 117 10.92 13.78 2.39
N LYS A 118 11.55 14.20 1.28
CA LYS A 118 12.84 14.93 1.32
C LYS A 118 12.71 16.37 1.84
N THR A 119 11.50 16.93 1.87
CA THR A 119 11.24 18.30 2.36
C THR A 119 10.64 18.32 3.76
N ILE A 120 10.38 17.16 4.36
CA ILE A 120 9.88 17.03 5.72
C ILE A 120 11.08 17.10 6.68
N PRO A 121 11.06 17.94 7.73
CA PRO A 121 12.08 17.94 8.77
C PRO A 121 12.26 16.55 9.39
N ASP A 122 13.50 16.15 9.69
CA ASP A 122 13.81 14.82 10.22
C ASP A 122 13.00 14.46 11.48
N GLU A 123 12.71 15.45 12.33
CA GLU A 123 11.91 15.31 13.54
C GLU A 123 10.42 14.99 13.27
N GLU A 124 9.93 15.28 12.08
CA GLU A 124 8.55 14.97 11.64
C GLU A 124 8.45 13.67 10.85
N LEU A 125 9.57 13.07 10.45
CA LEU A 125 9.58 11.80 9.74
C LEU A 125 9.17 10.65 10.68
N LEU A 126 8.15 9.88 10.29
CA LEU A 126 7.70 8.71 11.05
C LEU A 126 8.81 7.67 11.22
N ALA A 127 9.69 7.54 10.22
CA ALA A 127 10.81 6.61 10.23
C ALA A 127 11.85 6.92 11.33
N SER A 128 11.98 8.18 11.75
CA SER A 128 12.92 8.60 12.81
C SER A 128 12.36 8.42 14.22
N ARG A 129 11.05 8.16 14.37
CA ARG A 129 10.39 8.02 15.68
C ARG A 129 10.49 6.61 16.27
N SER A 130 11.00 5.65 15.54
CA SER A 130 11.10 4.23 15.94
C SER A 130 12.52 3.78 16.30
N GLN A 131 13.44 4.72 16.52
CA GLN A 131 14.80 4.44 17.00
C GLN A 131 14.94 4.73 18.49
#